data_44e928b49dcd59dbe2161c00181db131
#
_entry.id   44e928b49dcd59dbe2161c00181db131
#
_cell.length_a   1.000
_cell.length_b   1.000
_cell.length_c   1.000
_cell.angle_alpha   90.00
_cell.angle_beta   90.00
_cell.angle_gamma   90.00
#
_symmetry.space_group_name_H-M   'P 1'
#
loop_
_entity.id
_entity.type
_entity.pdbx_description
1 polymer ?
#
loop_
_entity_poly.entity_id
_entity_poly.type
_entity_poly.pdbx_seq_one_letter_code
_entity_poly.pdbx_strand_id
1 'polypeptide(L)'
;MSVSVGTDDRASRDPGESELRADPVRPGTLFHASSPPVVYRQHFTPTTAYLRYLSCGEFEISPAASSREFRFPGEESLLFMWHGSATVSVGEQGFELSSYDTLYIPSGTAFRIGNSSRDSARIVQCSAPAAREHPPFHSSFSEFSKREDRIRRLKGKDVYMMFDVSESADKLVAGYTFFQPHQRSWPPHNHTDQEEVYFFIKGHGSMEVYDSPERLSFVREVQEGDMVTIPFLNYHPVFSQESPLEFIWCIAGERYWVGDKNKAFMSGSSEPITT
;
A
#
# COMPACT_ATOMS: atom_id res chain seq x y z
N MET A 1 -50.58 -28.12 71.53
CA MET A 1 -50.84 -26.80 70.86
C MET A 1 -49.83 -26.72 69.75
N SER A 2 -50.31 -27.02 68.55
CA SER A 2 -49.45 -27.04 67.35
C SER A 2 -50.03 -26.01 66.37
N VAL A 3 -49.21 -25.06 65.98
CA VAL A 3 -49.56 -24.05 64.99
C VAL A 3 -48.81 -24.40 63.71
N SER A 4 -49.61 -24.68 62.66
CA SER A 4 -49.11 -24.93 61.32
C SER A 4 -48.96 -23.58 60.59
N VAL A 5 -47.80 -23.33 60.03
CA VAL A 5 -47.51 -22.22 59.13
C VAL A 5 -47.58 -22.72 57.68
N GLY A 6 -48.51 -22.21 56.93
CA GLY A 6 -48.58 -22.47 55.48
C GLY A 6 -47.58 -21.60 54.69
N THR A 7 -46.82 -22.22 53.86
CA THR A 7 -45.94 -21.54 52.90
C THR A 7 -46.68 -21.39 51.60
N ASP A 8 -46.91 -20.10 51.20
CA ASP A 8 -47.46 -19.71 49.91
C ASP A 8 -46.29 -19.55 48.92
N ASP A 9 -46.16 -20.51 48.03
CA ASP A 9 -45.06 -20.58 47.04
C ASP A 9 -45.61 -20.00 45.69
N ARG A 10 -45.48 -18.69 45.53
CA ARG A 10 -45.73 -18.06 44.26
C ARG A 10 -44.42 -17.88 43.51
N ALA A 11 -44.11 -18.89 42.66
CA ALA A 11 -43.07 -18.80 41.66
C ALA A 11 -43.39 -17.69 40.67
N SER A 12 -42.53 -16.65 40.67
CA SER A 12 -42.48 -15.61 39.63
C SER A 12 -42.00 -16.24 38.31
N ARG A 13 -42.87 -16.26 37.33
CA ARG A 13 -42.47 -16.58 35.94
C ARG A 13 -41.82 -15.36 35.35
N ASP A 14 -40.55 -15.50 34.96
CA ASP A 14 -39.76 -14.58 34.16
C ASP A 14 -40.29 -14.60 32.69
N PRO A 15 -40.69 -13.48 32.09
CA PRO A 15 -41.15 -13.45 30.74
C PRO A 15 -39.99 -13.12 29.79
N GLY A 16 -39.54 -14.10 29.00
CA GLY A 16 -39.00 -13.80 27.71
C GLY A 16 -37.56 -14.08 27.42
N GLU A 17 -37.15 -15.30 27.46
CA GLU A 17 -36.14 -15.81 26.53
C GLU A 17 -36.87 -16.28 25.27
N SER A 18 -36.93 -15.42 24.25
CA SER A 18 -37.26 -15.89 22.92
C SER A 18 -36.00 -16.57 22.36
N GLU A 19 -35.91 -17.88 22.54
CA GLU A 19 -34.99 -18.71 21.78
C GLU A 19 -35.22 -18.46 20.29
N LEU A 20 -34.29 -17.73 19.64
CA LEU A 20 -34.15 -17.72 18.20
C LEU A 20 -33.74 -19.14 17.80
N ARG A 21 -34.71 -20.04 17.61
CA ARG A 21 -34.47 -21.31 16.97
C ARG A 21 -34.10 -21.05 15.51
N ALA A 22 -32.82 -21.13 15.21
CA ALA A 22 -32.38 -21.21 13.83
C ALA A 22 -33.09 -22.45 13.20
N ASP A 23 -33.75 -22.24 12.08
CA ASP A 23 -34.34 -23.35 11.33
C ASP A 23 -33.25 -24.38 11.00
N PRO A 24 -33.54 -25.67 11.17
CA PRO A 24 -32.53 -26.70 10.89
C PRO A 24 -32.15 -26.66 9.42
N VAL A 25 -30.85 -26.46 9.16
CA VAL A 25 -30.29 -26.50 7.80
C VAL A 25 -30.58 -27.87 7.18
N ARG A 26 -31.21 -27.90 6.02
CA ARG A 26 -31.53 -29.13 5.31
C ARG A 26 -30.23 -29.88 4.94
N PRO A 27 -30.15 -31.21 5.16
CA PRO A 27 -29.00 -31.98 4.73
C PRO A 27 -28.76 -31.82 3.23
N GLY A 28 -27.50 -31.58 2.81
CA GLY A 28 -27.13 -31.38 1.40
C GLY A 28 -27.26 -29.94 0.91
N THR A 29 -27.53 -28.95 1.78
CA THR A 29 -27.47 -27.54 1.40
C THR A 29 -26.03 -27.14 1.13
N LEU A 30 -25.75 -26.73 -0.12
CA LEU A 30 -24.44 -26.24 -0.53
C LEU A 30 -24.33 -24.74 -0.17
N PHE A 31 -23.42 -24.42 0.72
CA PHE A 31 -23.07 -23.02 1.02
C PHE A 31 -21.87 -22.63 0.17
N HIS A 32 -22.08 -21.72 -0.75
CA HIS A 32 -20.98 -21.05 -1.41
C HIS A 32 -20.55 -19.86 -0.55
N ALA A 33 -19.37 -19.94 0.05
CA ALA A 33 -18.71 -18.76 0.57
C ALA A 33 -18.31 -17.89 -0.63
N SER A 34 -19.13 -16.95 -1.01
CA SER A 34 -18.73 -15.95 -1.99
C SER A 34 -17.70 -15.05 -1.31
N SER A 35 -16.48 -15.02 -1.85
CA SER A 35 -15.53 -13.97 -1.47
C SER A 35 -16.18 -12.61 -1.74
N PRO A 36 -15.99 -11.62 -0.85
CA PRO A 36 -16.50 -10.29 -1.12
C PRO A 36 -15.96 -9.79 -2.45
N PRO A 37 -16.75 -9.04 -3.24
CA PRO A 37 -16.37 -8.60 -4.59
C PRO A 37 -15.15 -7.68 -4.59
N VAL A 38 -14.85 -7.03 -3.46
CA VAL A 38 -13.65 -6.24 -3.21
C VAL A 38 -13.13 -6.59 -1.83
N VAL A 39 -11.88 -7.03 -1.77
CA VAL A 39 -11.17 -7.38 -0.53
C VAL A 39 -10.06 -6.35 -0.30
N TYR A 40 -10.01 -5.78 0.90
CA TYR A 40 -8.87 -5.00 1.37
C TYR A 40 -8.10 -5.81 2.39
N ARG A 41 -6.78 -5.89 2.22
CA ARG A 41 -5.85 -6.52 3.16
C ARG A 41 -4.83 -5.49 3.62
N GLN A 42 -4.81 -5.20 4.92
CA GLN A 42 -3.75 -4.41 5.54
C GLN A 42 -2.50 -5.30 5.65
N HIS A 43 -1.39 -4.88 5.05
CA HIS A 43 -0.11 -5.59 5.14
C HIS A 43 0.68 -5.17 6.38
N PHE A 44 0.80 -3.87 6.61
CA PHE A 44 1.43 -3.34 7.82
C PHE A 44 0.86 -1.97 8.20
N THR A 45 1.12 -1.61 9.44
CA THR A 45 0.89 -0.28 10.03
C THR A 45 2.21 0.21 10.64
N PRO A 46 2.33 1.48 11.02
CA PRO A 46 3.53 1.98 11.68
C PRO A 46 3.97 1.11 12.86
N THR A 47 3.02 0.69 13.69
CA THR A 47 3.29 -0.13 14.88
C THR A 47 3.84 -1.52 14.54
N THR A 48 3.33 -2.15 13.49
CA THR A 48 3.76 -3.52 13.11
C THR A 48 5.04 -3.56 12.29
N ALA A 49 5.44 -2.43 11.70
CA ALA A 49 6.60 -2.33 10.83
C ALA A 49 7.75 -1.49 11.42
N TYR A 50 7.63 -1.05 12.68
CA TYR A 50 8.59 -0.14 13.33
C TYR A 50 8.82 1.16 12.55
N LEU A 51 7.76 1.67 11.92
CA LEU A 51 7.70 2.92 11.20
C LEU A 51 6.98 3.98 12.05
N ARG A 52 6.96 5.23 11.57
CA ARG A 52 6.27 6.35 12.25
C ARG A 52 4.98 6.76 11.56
N TYR A 53 4.93 6.64 10.24
CA TYR A 53 3.89 7.22 9.42
C TYR A 53 3.23 6.21 8.48
N LEU A 54 4.01 5.39 7.75
CA LEU A 54 3.50 4.57 6.67
C LEU A 54 2.66 3.40 7.15
N SER A 55 1.46 3.32 6.59
CA SER A 55 0.65 2.11 6.50
C SER A 55 0.58 1.64 5.05
N CYS A 56 0.48 0.35 4.81
CA CYS A 56 0.31 -0.19 3.47
C CYS A 56 -0.69 -1.34 3.46
N GLY A 57 -1.46 -1.43 2.40
CA GLY A 57 -2.42 -2.50 2.15
C GLY A 57 -2.67 -2.69 0.66
N GLU A 58 -3.56 -3.59 0.36
CA GLU A 58 -3.90 -3.97 -1.01
C GLU A 58 -5.40 -4.19 -1.17
N PHE A 59 -5.94 -3.71 -2.28
CA PHE A 59 -7.27 -4.04 -2.77
C PHE A 59 -7.16 -5.08 -3.87
N GLU A 60 -7.93 -6.16 -3.73
CA GLU A 60 -8.22 -7.13 -4.77
C GLU A 60 -9.67 -6.95 -5.20
N ILE A 61 -9.90 -6.67 -6.48
CA ILE A 61 -11.19 -6.32 -7.04
C ILE A 61 -11.56 -7.36 -8.09
N SER A 62 -12.62 -8.13 -7.82
CA SER A 62 -13.15 -9.12 -8.76
C SER A 62 -13.67 -8.49 -10.04
N PRO A 63 -13.78 -9.25 -11.14
CA PRO A 63 -14.42 -8.80 -12.37
C PRO A 63 -15.85 -8.28 -12.12
N ALA A 64 -16.21 -7.22 -12.81
CA ALA A 64 -17.54 -6.57 -12.75
C ALA A 64 -18.00 -6.22 -11.32
N ALA A 65 -17.06 -5.93 -10.41
CA ALA A 65 -17.32 -5.66 -9.02
C ALA A 65 -17.24 -4.17 -8.68
N SER A 66 -17.96 -3.80 -7.61
CA SER A 66 -17.87 -2.47 -7.00
C SER A 66 -17.73 -2.60 -5.49
N SER A 67 -16.92 -1.74 -4.90
CA SER A 67 -16.71 -1.72 -3.46
C SER A 67 -17.83 -0.99 -2.72
N ARG A 68 -17.92 -1.25 -1.41
CA ARG A 68 -18.47 -0.28 -0.48
C ARG A 68 -17.60 0.98 -0.45
N GLU A 69 -18.03 1.98 0.26
CA GLU A 69 -17.22 3.16 0.54
C GLU A 69 -16.07 2.80 1.49
N PHE A 70 -14.85 3.24 1.13
CA PHE A 70 -13.68 3.22 1.97
C PHE A 70 -13.34 4.63 2.43
N ARG A 71 -12.73 4.71 3.61
CA ARG A 71 -12.23 5.96 4.19
C ARG A 71 -11.10 5.63 5.16
N PHE A 72 -10.02 6.37 5.11
CA PHE A 72 -8.92 6.31 6.06
C PHE A 72 -8.89 7.61 6.88
N PRO A 73 -9.55 7.65 8.04
CA PRO A 73 -9.70 8.88 8.82
C PRO A 73 -8.36 9.43 9.29
N GLY A 74 -8.07 10.70 8.98
CA GLY A 74 -6.83 11.37 9.38
C GLY A 74 -5.61 10.95 8.58
N GLU A 75 -5.76 10.14 7.54
CA GLU A 75 -4.67 9.71 6.66
C GLU A 75 -4.93 10.16 5.21
N GLU A 76 -3.90 10.67 4.56
CA GLU A 76 -3.82 10.77 3.10
C GLU A 76 -3.36 9.44 2.53
N SER A 77 -3.76 9.12 1.30
CA SER A 77 -3.44 7.84 0.66
C SER A 77 -2.99 8.00 -0.78
N LEU A 78 -2.09 7.12 -1.21
CA LEU A 78 -1.75 6.88 -2.61
C LEU A 78 -2.24 5.49 -2.99
N LEU A 79 -3.05 5.42 -4.05
CA LEU A 79 -3.48 4.19 -4.70
C LEU A 79 -2.62 3.99 -5.94
N PHE A 80 -1.92 2.87 -6.01
CA PHE A 80 -1.13 2.46 -7.16
C PHE A 80 -1.82 1.29 -7.85
N MET A 81 -2.17 1.47 -9.13
CA MET A 81 -2.80 0.42 -9.93
C MET A 81 -1.75 -0.59 -10.38
N TRP A 82 -1.67 -1.72 -9.67
CA TRP A 82 -0.68 -2.75 -9.96
C TRP A 82 -1.06 -3.61 -11.16
N HIS A 83 -2.27 -4.18 -11.15
CA HIS A 83 -2.76 -5.04 -12.24
C HIS A 83 -4.18 -4.68 -12.65
N GLY A 84 -4.43 -4.72 -13.96
CA GLY A 84 -5.75 -4.50 -14.53
C GLY A 84 -6.12 -3.03 -14.67
N SER A 85 -7.38 -2.73 -14.47
CA SER A 85 -7.93 -1.36 -14.50
C SER A 85 -9.07 -1.22 -13.50
N ALA A 86 -9.28 -0.01 -13.02
CA ALA A 86 -10.35 0.29 -12.09
C ALA A 86 -10.84 1.74 -12.25
N THR A 87 -12.10 1.98 -11.93
CA THR A 87 -12.63 3.33 -11.72
C THR A 87 -12.62 3.63 -10.24
N VAL A 88 -12.05 4.76 -9.82
CA VAL A 88 -12.09 5.23 -8.44
C VAL A 88 -12.90 6.51 -8.36
N SER A 89 -13.98 6.50 -7.59
CA SER A 89 -14.82 7.69 -7.33
C SER A 89 -14.41 8.32 -6.01
N VAL A 90 -14.04 9.61 -6.04
CA VAL A 90 -13.63 10.41 -4.86
C VAL A 90 -14.58 11.62 -4.79
N GLY A 91 -15.53 11.58 -3.87
CA GLY A 91 -16.63 12.55 -3.89
C GLY A 91 -17.43 12.45 -5.21
N GLU A 92 -17.55 13.57 -5.93
CA GLU A 92 -18.21 13.63 -7.24
C GLU A 92 -17.28 13.38 -8.43
N GLN A 93 -15.98 13.23 -8.19
CA GLN A 93 -14.98 13.01 -9.24
C GLN A 93 -14.76 11.53 -9.49
N GLY A 94 -14.67 11.15 -10.76
CA GLY A 94 -14.32 9.80 -11.21
C GLY A 94 -12.95 9.78 -11.88
N PHE A 95 -12.14 8.76 -11.56
CA PHE A 95 -10.81 8.56 -12.10
C PHE A 95 -10.72 7.15 -12.67
N GLU A 96 -10.38 7.06 -13.95
CA GLU A 96 -10.07 5.77 -14.60
C GLU A 96 -8.59 5.48 -14.41
N LEU A 97 -8.28 4.36 -13.75
CA LEU A 97 -6.91 3.91 -13.52
C LEU A 97 -6.57 2.73 -14.41
N SER A 98 -5.47 2.84 -15.12
CA SER A 98 -4.81 1.75 -15.84
C SER A 98 -3.58 1.28 -15.07
N SER A 99 -3.01 0.12 -15.44
CA SER A 99 -1.80 -0.39 -14.78
C SER A 99 -0.70 0.67 -14.71
N TYR A 100 -0.13 0.81 -13.52
CA TYR A 100 0.91 1.77 -13.14
C TYR A 100 0.44 3.22 -12.93
N ASP A 101 -0.84 3.51 -13.10
CA ASP A 101 -1.38 4.81 -12.70
C ASP A 101 -1.39 4.95 -11.17
N THR A 102 -1.29 6.18 -10.70
CA THR A 102 -1.33 6.52 -9.28
C THR A 102 -2.40 7.57 -9.01
N LEU A 103 -3.18 7.37 -7.96
CA LEU A 103 -4.20 8.33 -7.52
C LEU A 103 -3.96 8.72 -6.05
N TYR A 104 -3.80 10.00 -5.81
CA TYR A 104 -3.77 10.57 -4.47
C TYR A 104 -5.20 10.80 -3.97
N ILE A 105 -5.49 10.30 -2.78
CA ILE A 105 -6.74 10.49 -2.05
C ILE A 105 -6.46 11.40 -0.85
N PRO A 106 -7.17 12.54 -0.73
CA PRO A 106 -7.01 13.45 0.39
C PRO A 106 -7.38 12.84 1.73
N SER A 107 -6.80 13.38 2.80
CA SER A 107 -7.03 12.91 4.16
C SER A 107 -8.51 12.80 4.51
N GLY A 108 -8.89 11.64 5.03
CA GLY A 108 -10.25 11.38 5.50
C GLY A 108 -11.33 11.41 4.41
N THR A 109 -10.96 11.49 3.15
CA THR A 109 -11.91 11.53 2.03
C THR A 109 -12.43 10.12 1.71
N ALA A 110 -13.75 10.03 1.52
CA ALA A 110 -14.38 8.78 1.11
C ALA A 110 -14.16 8.49 -0.37
N PHE A 111 -13.93 7.21 -0.69
CA PHE A 111 -13.83 6.77 -2.08
C PHE A 111 -14.44 5.38 -2.29
N ARG A 112 -14.71 5.05 -3.54
CA ARG A 112 -15.21 3.74 -3.98
C ARG A 112 -14.40 3.28 -5.17
N ILE A 113 -14.23 1.96 -5.29
CA ILE A 113 -13.50 1.33 -6.38
C ILE A 113 -14.46 0.46 -7.15
N GLY A 114 -14.48 0.61 -8.47
CA GLY A 114 -15.21 -0.24 -9.41
C GLY A 114 -14.26 -0.90 -10.41
N ASN A 115 -14.57 -2.11 -10.80
CA ASN A 115 -13.89 -2.83 -11.87
C ASN A 115 -14.94 -3.30 -12.88
N SER A 116 -15.00 -2.66 -14.03
CA SER A 116 -15.92 -3.04 -15.13
C SER A 116 -15.33 -4.05 -16.11
N SER A 117 -14.07 -4.45 -15.92
CA SER A 117 -13.37 -5.37 -16.79
C SER A 117 -13.77 -6.84 -16.53
N ARG A 118 -13.28 -7.75 -17.39
CA ARG A 118 -13.48 -9.19 -17.23
C ARG A 118 -12.40 -9.87 -16.39
N ASP A 119 -11.33 -9.14 -16.09
CA ASP A 119 -10.20 -9.61 -15.31
C ASP A 119 -10.20 -8.95 -13.92
N SER A 120 -9.62 -9.63 -12.93
CA SER A 120 -9.42 -9.05 -11.61
C SER A 120 -8.44 -7.89 -11.66
N ALA A 121 -8.63 -6.93 -10.78
CA ALA A 121 -7.74 -5.79 -10.63
C ALA A 121 -7.11 -5.78 -9.24
N ARG A 122 -5.88 -5.25 -9.13
CA ARG A 122 -5.14 -5.13 -7.87
C ARG A 122 -4.58 -3.72 -7.71
N ILE A 123 -4.81 -3.14 -6.55
CA ILE A 123 -4.35 -1.79 -6.19
C ILE A 123 -3.57 -1.88 -4.89
N VAL A 124 -2.33 -1.39 -4.89
CA VAL A 124 -1.55 -1.17 -3.66
C VAL A 124 -1.93 0.20 -3.10
N GLN A 125 -2.16 0.26 -1.80
CA GLN A 125 -2.46 1.49 -1.08
C GLN A 125 -1.36 1.75 -0.05
N CYS A 126 -0.78 2.95 -0.09
CA CYS A 126 0.07 3.48 0.97
C CYS A 126 -0.62 4.68 1.59
N SER A 127 -0.58 4.82 2.91
CA SER A 127 -1.13 5.97 3.61
C SER A 127 -0.21 6.50 4.70
N ALA A 128 -0.40 7.76 5.05
CA ALA A 128 0.29 8.41 6.15
C ALA A 128 -0.63 9.44 6.83
N PRO A 129 -0.44 9.76 8.12
CA PRO A 129 -1.20 10.79 8.80
C PRO A 129 -1.07 12.14 8.12
N ALA A 130 -2.20 12.82 7.91
CA ALA A 130 -2.26 14.15 7.31
C ALA A 130 -3.28 15.03 8.01
N ALA A 131 -2.92 16.30 8.20
CA ALA A 131 -3.75 17.29 8.89
C ALA A 131 -4.42 18.27 7.92
N ARG A 132 -3.85 18.46 6.72
CA ARG A 132 -4.33 19.40 5.70
C ARG A 132 -5.15 18.68 4.65
N GLU A 133 -6.10 19.39 4.09
CA GLU A 133 -6.85 18.94 2.91
C GLU A 133 -6.11 19.39 1.65
N HIS A 134 -5.99 18.48 0.70
CA HIS A 134 -5.43 18.71 -0.62
C HIS A 134 -6.40 18.18 -1.68
N PRO A 135 -6.37 18.66 -2.93
CA PRO A 135 -7.20 18.08 -3.98
C PRO A 135 -6.71 16.66 -4.35
N PRO A 136 -7.60 15.77 -4.80
CA PRO A 136 -7.18 14.51 -5.39
C PRO A 136 -6.31 14.77 -6.63
N PHE A 137 -5.35 13.89 -6.90
CA PHE A 137 -4.43 14.02 -8.01
C PHE A 137 -4.21 12.66 -8.68
N HIS A 138 -4.48 12.58 -9.98
CA HIS A 138 -4.25 11.41 -10.81
C HIS A 138 -2.99 11.58 -11.65
N SER A 139 -2.07 10.64 -11.54
CA SER A 139 -0.85 10.56 -12.34
C SER A 139 -0.96 9.38 -13.29
N SER A 140 -1.18 9.65 -14.58
CA SER A 140 -1.24 8.61 -15.62
C SER A 140 0.16 8.17 -16.05
N PHE A 141 0.46 6.88 -15.94
CA PHE A 141 1.74 6.33 -16.36
C PHE A 141 2.01 6.56 -17.86
N SER A 142 0.97 6.46 -18.68
CA SER A 142 1.08 6.70 -20.13
C SER A 142 1.51 8.13 -20.49
N GLU A 143 1.29 9.08 -19.59
CA GLU A 143 1.65 10.48 -19.74
C GLU A 143 2.99 10.80 -19.07
N PHE A 144 3.14 10.51 -17.77
CA PHE A 144 4.35 10.91 -17.05
C PHE A 144 5.59 10.11 -17.48
N SER A 145 5.43 8.88 -17.98
CA SER A 145 6.54 8.08 -18.50
C SER A 145 7.18 8.66 -19.78
N LYS A 146 6.56 9.66 -20.39
CA LYS A 146 7.09 10.41 -21.54
C LYS A 146 7.71 11.75 -21.15
N ARG A 147 7.63 12.15 -19.89
CA ARG A 147 8.08 13.44 -19.39
C ARG A 147 9.46 13.33 -18.79
N GLU A 148 10.47 13.84 -19.49
CA GLU A 148 11.87 13.80 -19.04
C GLU A 148 12.07 14.55 -17.70
N ASP A 149 11.26 15.54 -17.38
CA ASP A 149 11.26 16.25 -16.10
C ASP A 149 10.75 15.38 -14.93
N ARG A 150 10.12 14.24 -15.23
CA ARG A 150 9.63 13.24 -14.27
C ARG A 150 10.47 11.98 -14.21
N ILE A 151 11.56 11.90 -14.99
CA ILE A 151 12.36 10.70 -15.08
C ILE A 151 13.81 11.01 -14.71
N ARG A 152 14.32 10.32 -13.72
CA ARG A 152 15.74 10.30 -13.43
C ARG A 152 16.38 9.11 -14.14
N ARG A 153 17.12 9.39 -15.19
CA ARG A 153 17.86 8.37 -15.90
C ARG A 153 19.23 8.18 -15.28
N LEU A 154 19.44 7.02 -14.70
CA LEU A 154 20.68 6.63 -14.07
C LEU A 154 21.26 5.42 -14.81
N LYS A 155 22.56 5.14 -14.61
CA LYS A 155 23.16 3.97 -15.23
C LYS A 155 22.47 2.69 -14.74
N GLY A 156 21.84 1.96 -15.67
CA GLY A 156 21.16 0.69 -15.42
C GLY A 156 19.82 0.79 -14.69
N LYS A 157 19.32 2.01 -14.41
CA LYS A 157 17.98 2.20 -13.85
C LYS A 157 17.35 3.51 -14.24
N ASP A 158 16.04 3.50 -14.41
CA ASP A 158 15.21 4.68 -14.57
C ASP A 158 14.28 4.82 -13.35
N VAL A 159 14.20 6.03 -12.79
CA VAL A 159 13.33 6.35 -11.67
C VAL A 159 12.28 7.35 -12.13
N TYR A 160 11.02 6.95 -12.10
CA TYR A 160 9.88 7.75 -12.53
C TYR A 160 9.18 8.34 -11.31
N MET A 161 9.02 9.66 -11.31
CA MET A 161 8.35 10.41 -10.24
C MET A 161 6.85 10.44 -10.48
N MET A 162 6.14 9.53 -9.86
CA MET A 162 4.69 9.37 -10.04
C MET A 162 3.91 10.42 -9.27
N PHE A 163 4.31 10.67 -8.02
CA PHE A 163 3.74 11.68 -7.14
C PHE A 163 4.89 12.36 -6.41
N ASP A 164 5.23 13.56 -6.85
CA ASP A 164 6.44 14.29 -6.48
C ASP A 164 6.15 15.37 -5.44
N VAL A 165 7.17 16.06 -5.01
CA VAL A 165 7.11 17.19 -4.08
C VAL A 165 6.36 18.40 -4.66
N SER A 166 6.20 18.46 -5.99
CA SER A 166 5.43 19.49 -6.68
C SER A 166 3.90 19.31 -6.52
N GLU A 167 3.42 18.08 -6.31
CA GLU A 167 2.02 17.84 -6.01
C GLU A 167 1.72 18.13 -4.54
N SER A 168 0.48 18.49 -4.24
CA SER A 168 0.09 18.88 -2.89
C SER A 168 -0.20 17.65 -2.02
N ALA A 169 0.50 17.49 -0.93
CA ALA A 169 0.28 16.48 0.10
C ALA A 169 0.95 16.89 1.42
N ASP A 170 0.68 16.19 2.50
CA ASP A 170 1.35 16.46 3.78
C ASP A 170 2.69 15.73 3.92
N LYS A 171 2.75 14.44 3.56
CA LYS A 171 3.91 13.57 3.81
C LYS A 171 4.32 12.71 2.62
N LEU A 172 3.36 12.32 1.77
CA LEU A 172 3.60 11.26 0.78
C LEU A 172 4.36 11.77 -0.45
N VAL A 173 5.31 10.97 -0.90
CA VAL A 173 6.00 11.04 -2.20
C VAL A 173 6.12 9.63 -2.73
N ALA A 174 5.94 9.40 -4.02
CA ALA A 174 6.03 8.07 -4.60
C ALA A 174 6.58 8.05 -6.02
N GLY A 175 7.15 6.93 -6.37
CA GLY A 175 7.66 6.70 -7.71
C GLY A 175 7.71 5.22 -8.09
N TYR A 176 8.11 5.01 -9.31
CA TYR A 176 8.36 3.70 -9.91
C TYR A 176 9.80 3.62 -10.34
N THR A 177 10.43 2.47 -10.14
CA THR A 177 11.81 2.24 -10.56
C THR A 177 11.90 0.99 -11.42
N PHE A 178 12.57 1.14 -12.55
CA PHE A 178 12.97 0.06 -13.44
C PHE A 178 14.47 -0.15 -13.36
N PHE A 179 14.89 -1.34 -12.98
CA PHE A 179 16.29 -1.78 -13.05
C PHE A 179 16.50 -2.70 -14.25
N GLN A 180 17.56 -2.44 -15.01
CA GLN A 180 18.07 -3.41 -15.97
C GLN A 180 18.63 -4.65 -15.23
N PRO A 181 18.77 -5.80 -15.90
CA PRO A 181 19.44 -6.97 -15.29
C PRO A 181 20.85 -6.67 -14.79
N HIS A 182 21.27 -7.36 -13.75
CA HIS A 182 22.63 -7.30 -13.17
C HIS A 182 23.05 -5.89 -12.72
N GLN A 183 22.14 -5.14 -12.12
CA GLN A 183 22.43 -3.80 -11.59
C GLN A 183 22.36 -3.77 -10.06
N ARG A 184 23.14 -2.88 -9.49
CA ARG A 184 23.14 -2.57 -8.07
C ARG A 184 22.87 -1.09 -7.85
N SER A 185 22.02 -0.76 -6.89
CA SER A 185 21.84 0.61 -6.41
C SER A 185 23.00 1.00 -5.50
N TRP A 186 24.03 1.65 -6.06
CA TRP A 186 25.25 2.01 -5.32
C TRP A 186 25.72 3.42 -5.68
N PRO A 187 26.30 4.23 -4.75
CA PRO A 187 26.42 3.96 -3.31
C PRO A 187 25.04 3.89 -2.62
N PRO A 188 24.94 3.16 -1.50
CA PRO A 188 23.68 3.08 -0.75
C PRO A 188 23.39 4.46 -0.14
N HIS A 189 22.11 4.79 -0.04
CA HIS A 189 21.64 6.02 0.59
C HIS A 189 20.68 5.72 1.72
N ASN A 190 20.41 6.73 2.54
CA ASN A 190 19.41 6.71 3.58
C ASN A 190 18.60 8.01 3.58
N HIS A 191 17.52 8.01 4.34
CA HIS A 191 16.69 9.18 4.59
C HIS A 191 16.75 9.57 6.06
N THR A 192 17.01 10.84 6.37
CA THR A 192 17.16 11.31 7.76
C THR A 192 15.82 11.54 8.45
N ASP A 193 14.82 11.95 7.70
CA ASP A 193 13.49 12.35 8.19
C ASP A 193 12.35 11.86 7.30
N GLN A 194 12.62 10.80 6.55
CA GLN A 194 11.67 10.06 5.73
C GLN A 194 11.84 8.58 5.97
N GLU A 195 10.76 7.86 5.95
CA GLU A 195 10.70 6.41 5.90
C GLU A 195 10.11 5.97 4.58
N GLU A 196 10.38 4.75 4.17
CA GLU A 196 10.06 4.28 2.83
C GLU A 196 9.56 2.85 2.85
N VAL A 197 8.80 2.48 1.83
CA VAL A 197 8.47 1.10 1.49
C VAL A 197 8.76 0.85 0.03
N TYR A 198 9.39 -0.29 -0.27
CA TYR A 198 9.45 -0.84 -1.63
C TYR A 198 8.41 -1.93 -1.78
N PHE A 199 7.65 -1.88 -2.86
CA PHE A 199 6.77 -2.95 -3.29
C PHE A 199 7.24 -3.43 -4.66
N PHE A 200 7.70 -4.68 -4.73
CA PHE A 200 8.23 -5.28 -5.95
C PHE A 200 7.09 -5.76 -6.82
N ILE A 201 6.98 -5.21 -8.03
CA ILE A 201 5.85 -5.42 -8.93
C ILE A 201 6.17 -6.35 -10.09
N LYS A 202 7.47 -6.61 -10.36
CA LYS A 202 7.89 -7.54 -11.40
C LYS A 202 9.36 -7.90 -11.27
N GLY A 203 9.68 -9.14 -11.67
CA GLY A 203 11.04 -9.68 -11.63
C GLY A 203 11.41 -10.18 -10.23
N HIS A 204 12.70 -10.45 -10.07
CA HIS A 204 13.28 -10.84 -8.78
C HIS A 204 14.68 -10.25 -8.62
N GLY A 205 15.10 -10.13 -7.38
CA GLY A 205 16.38 -9.54 -7.03
C GLY A 205 16.72 -9.80 -5.58
N SER A 206 17.55 -8.96 -5.02
CA SER A 206 17.82 -8.95 -3.58
C SER A 206 17.86 -7.53 -3.05
N MET A 207 17.54 -7.42 -1.77
CA MET A 207 17.56 -6.15 -1.06
C MET A 207 18.30 -6.31 0.26
N GLU A 208 19.13 -5.32 0.55
CA GLU A 208 19.84 -5.19 1.81
C GLU A 208 19.36 -3.94 2.54
N VAL A 209 19.32 -4.00 3.86
CA VAL A 209 19.08 -2.84 4.73
C VAL A 209 20.17 -2.79 5.80
N TYR A 210 20.76 -1.63 5.99
CA TYR A 210 21.83 -1.40 6.95
C TYR A 210 21.43 -0.35 7.97
N ASP A 211 21.71 -0.62 9.25
CA ASP A 211 21.54 0.36 10.35
C ASP A 211 22.63 1.44 10.32
N SER A 212 23.80 1.09 9.86
CA SER A 212 24.94 1.98 9.61
C SER A 212 25.70 1.48 8.37
N PRO A 213 26.62 2.24 7.79
CA PRO A 213 27.38 1.79 6.60
C PRO A 213 28.07 0.43 6.75
N GLU A 214 28.41 0.02 7.98
CA GLU A 214 29.13 -1.21 8.27
C GLU A 214 28.25 -2.31 8.88
N ARG A 215 26.99 -2.03 9.21
CA ARG A 215 26.10 -2.95 9.94
C ARG A 215 24.89 -3.36 9.12
N LEU A 216 25.00 -4.52 8.48
CA LEU A 216 23.88 -5.16 7.80
C LEU A 216 22.86 -5.67 8.82
N SER A 217 21.61 -5.22 8.71
CA SER A 217 20.49 -5.64 9.56
C SER A 217 19.53 -6.59 8.86
N PHE A 218 19.46 -6.53 7.53
CA PHE A 218 18.54 -7.33 6.74
C PHE A 218 19.13 -7.63 5.37
N VAL A 219 19.00 -8.85 4.90
CA VAL A 219 19.22 -9.24 3.52
C VAL A 219 18.24 -10.34 3.12
N ARG A 220 17.57 -10.17 2.00
CA ARG A 220 16.62 -11.15 1.44
C ARG A 220 16.59 -11.07 -0.07
N GLU A 221 16.31 -12.20 -0.68
CA GLU A 221 15.75 -12.24 -2.02
C GLU A 221 14.37 -11.62 -2.01
N VAL A 222 14.04 -10.91 -3.09
CA VAL A 222 12.76 -10.23 -3.29
C VAL A 222 12.22 -10.55 -4.68
N GLN A 223 10.91 -10.67 -4.77
CA GLN A 223 10.20 -11.00 -5.99
C GLN A 223 8.88 -10.25 -6.07
N GLU A 224 8.17 -10.42 -7.17
CA GLU A 224 6.84 -9.84 -7.37
C GLU A 224 5.89 -10.15 -6.19
N GLY A 225 5.28 -9.11 -5.64
CA GLY A 225 4.39 -9.17 -4.49
C GLY A 225 5.05 -8.93 -3.14
N ASP A 226 6.38 -8.94 -3.06
CA ASP A 226 7.09 -8.67 -1.81
C ASP A 226 7.09 -7.18 -1.47
N MET A 227 7.11 -6.88 -0.16
CA MET A 227 7.26 -5.53 0.39
C MET A 227 8.41 -5.49 1.38
N VAL A 228 9.22 -4.44 1.32
CA VAL A 228 10.30 -4.19 2.29
C VAL A 228 10.15 -2.78 2.85
N THR A 229 10.04 -2.69 4.17
CA THR A 229 9.97 -1.42 4.90
C THR A 229 11.36 -0.93 5.25
N ILE A 230 11.57 0.38 5.13
CA ILE A 230 12.86 1.05 5.34
C ILE A 230 12.64 2.17 6.37
N PRO A 231 13.01 1.94 7.64
CA PRO A 231 12.92 2.97 8.66
C PRO A 231 13.87 4.14 8.39
N PHE A 232 13.68 5.25 9.13
CA PHE A 232 14.59 6.39 9.11
C PHE A 232 16.05 5.96 9.27
N LEU A 233 16.95 6.63 8.58
CA LEU A 233 18.42 6.47 8.63
C LEU A 233 18.95 5.13 8.11
N ASN A 234 18.09 4.19 7.70
CA ASN A 234 18.55 2.92 7.17
C ASN A 234 18.99 3.03 5.71
N TYR A 235 20.19 2.53 5.41
CA TYR A 235 20.68 2.40 4.05
C TYR A 235 20.06 1.17 3.38
N HIS A 236 19.68 1.29 2.09
CA HIS A 236 18.86 0.28 1.44
C HIS A 236 19.18 0.04 -0.05
N PRO A 237 20.34 -0.55 -0.35
CA PRO A 237 20.65 -0.92 -1.72
C PRO A 237 19.80 -2.09 -2.21
N VAL A 238 19.50 -2.06 -3.51
CA VAL A 238 18.73 -3.08 -4.24
C VAL A 238 19.58 -3.64 -5.37
N PHE A 239 19.38 -4.90 -5.69
CA PHE A 239 20.10 -5.62 -6.72
C PHE A 239 19.11 -6.32 -7.63
N SER A 240 19.21 -6.15 -8.94
CA SER A 240 18.54 -6.99 -9.92
C SER A 240 19.43 -8.16 -10.30
N GLN A 241 18.84 -9.30 -10.62
CA GLN A 241 19.54 -10.50 -11.08
C GLN A 241 19.44 -10.63 -12.61
N GLU A 242 19.14 -11.80 -13.13
CA GLU A 242 19.17 -12.11 -14.57
C GLU A 242 18.03 -11.43 -15.34
N SER A 243 16.96 -10.99 -14.66
CA SER A 243 15.82 -10.29 -15.24
C SER A 243 15.74 -8.86 -14.77
N PRO A 244 15.04 -7.97 -15.50
CA PRO A 244 14.70 -6.67 -15.00
C PRO A 244 13.94 -6.77 -13.67
N LEU A 245 14.22 -5.83 -12.75
CA LEU A 245 13.51 -5.71 -11.48
C LEU A 245 12.73 -4.40 -11.48
N GLU A 246 11.44 -4.48 -11.20
CA GLU A 246 10.56 -3.33 -11.15
C GLU A 246 9.89 -3.22 -9.78
N PHE A 247 9.87 -2.02 -9.22
CA PHE A 247 9.20 -1.77 -7.96
C PHE A 247 8.68 -0.34 -7.88
N ILE A 248 7.62 -0.16 -7.13
CA ILE A 248 7.21 1.15 -6.65
C ILE A 248 7.85 1.40 -5.29
N TRP A 249 8.08 2.65 -5.01
CA TRP A 249 8.47 3.13 -3.70
C TRP A 249 7.51 4.21 -3.24
N CYS A 250 7.21 4.21 -1.95
CA CYS A 250 6.43 5.24 -1.30
C CYS A 250 7.16 5.70 -0.06
N ILE A 251 7.37 7.00 0.03
CA ILE A 251 8.05 7.70 1.12
C ILE A 251 7.01 8.47 1.93
N ALA A 252 7.16 8.48 3.26
CA ALA A 252 6.44 9.38 4.14
C ALA A 252 7.39 10.11 5.09
N GLY A 253 7.16 11.40 5.26
CA GLY A 253 7.95 12.26 6.13
C GLY A 253 8.02 13.68 5.62
N GLU A 254 9.18 14.31 5.74
CA GLU A 254 9.44 15.61 5.15
C GLU A 254 9.48 15.49 3.62
N ARG A 255 8.76 16.35 2.92
CA ARG A 255 8.64 16.25 1.46
C ARG A 255 9.77 17.00 0.77
N TYR A 256 10.81 16.25 0.43
CA TYR A 256 11.91 16.72 -0.40
C TYR A 256 12.42 15.55 -1.27
N TRP A 257 13.11 15.89 -2.34
CA TRP A 257 13.88 14.94 -3.11
C TRP A 257 15.12 14.52 -2.32
N VAL A 258 15.39 13.23 -2.30
CA VAL A 258 16.61 12.69 -1.67
C VAL A 258 17.85 13.43 -2.12
N GLY A 259 17.90 13.81 -3.41
CA GLY A 259 18.98 14.58 -3.97
C GLY A 259 19.13 16.01 -3.43
N ASP A 260 18.07 16.60 -2.92
CA ASP A 260 18.13 17.96 -2.38
C ASP A 260 18.97 18.03 -1.11
N LYS A 261 18.94 16.99 -0.30
CA LYS A 261 19.76 16.88 0.92
C LYS A 261 21.07 16.12 0.69
N ASN A 262 21.12 15.22 -0.27
CA ASN A 262 22.30 14.40 -0.55
C ASN A 262 22.68 14.41 -2.04
N LYS A 263 23.36 15.46 -2.46
CA LYS A 263 23.81 15.62 -3.86
C LYS A 263 24.75 14.52 -4.33
N ALA A 264 25.51 13.88 -3.44
CA ALA A 264 26.38 12.75 -3.78
C ALA A 264 25.55 11.54 -4.24
N PHE A 265 24.38 11.32 -3.65
CA PHE A 265 23.44 10.32 -4.10
C PHE A 265 22.84 10.64 -5.48
N MET A 266 22.60 11.91 -5.79
CA MET A 266 22.10 12.34 -7.10
C MET A 266 23.03 12.01 -8.25
N SER A 267 24.33 12.01 -8.01
CA SER A 267 25.35 11.59 -8.97
C SER A 267 25.60 10.06 -8.94
N GLY A 268 25.07 9.39 -7.94
CA GLY A 268 25.18 7.94 -7.78
C GLY A 268 24.45 7.23 -8.93
N SER A 269 25.11 6.20 -9.44
CA SER A 269 24.57 5.32 -10.46
C SER A 269 24.33 3.94 -9.87
N SER A 270 23.50 3.13 -10.51
CA SER A 270 23.58 1.70 -10.30
C SER A 270 24.94 1.20 -10.77
N GLU A 271 25.57 0.30 -10.03
CA GLU A 271 26.81 -0.35 -10.42
C GLU A 271 26.51 -1.74 -10.96
N PRO A 272 27.17 -2.19 -12.05
CA PRO A 272 27.07 -3.58 -12.46
C PRO A 272 27.56 -4.49 -11.33
N ILE A 273 26.88 -5.61 -11.13
CA ILE A 273 27.35 -6.65 -10.23
C ILE A 273 28.56 -7.28 -10.91
N THR A 274 29.74 -7.06 -10.37
CA THR A 274 30.96 -7.77 -10.80
C THR A 274 30.93 -9.16 -10.16
N THR A 275 30.80 -10.19 -10.98
CA THR A 275 30.99 -11.60 -10.58
C THR A 275 32.46 -11.92 -10.37
#